data_2249ec58a5d73af9c46283c27cd6637f
#
_entry.id   2249ec58a5d73af9c46283c27cd6637f
#
_cell.length_a   1.000
_cell.length_b   1.000
_cell.length_c   1.000
_cell.angle_alpha   90.00
_cell.angle_beta   90.00
_cell.angle_gamma   90.00
#
_symmetry.space_group_name_H-M   'P 1'
#
loop_
_entity.id
_entity.type
_entity.pdbx_description
1 polymer ?
#
loop_
_entity_poly.entity_id
_entity_poly.type
_entity_poly.pdbx_seq_one_letter_code
_entity_poly.pdbx_strand_id
1 'polypeptide(L)'
;MSNENAAQVLLQIQDPLKGTPIRSADAAVLAFQLLVWAELSNKGRLAPENNLEDAIKAGTTGIVDALQRLAVEDGPVGQAFGGALRNVRVAGEYIVQASVVAKRLADAGIFERFSPVAIAIDQLASSLSLPTLPSELAELMVGLAVDADADRIYCPWESSGQFIGALQKHSGTLLVEGGGQEPAPALMSLLRKAPTVLEATDPLRNPGSIKSGHLQHFDAALSFPPMGVWLADDVATQDIYGRFPVKKATATGLMVQHIVACTKGRAAVIVPNSFLFGPGKDREVREHLLKTGCVEAVIMLPAGIHHTTNVPTALLILNTAASTDRVGFLDASLPRFSKQPAKGKVTLDNLPDIRAFVSSLDGGSVLAASPMDDSMAKVVHAEEVLANDASLQVSRYVMGSEQRDLQAQLEAMSTVTLDEIADFIQPVPNKDRTPEGPMAIEVHEVGAVDLPPYGYIRKPERSIKINLSSRKSGAANDVFLRAFDLVLIIKGSTGKIGIVPENVPPPGEGGWIAGQSAIVLRSKDPNRDLRGLGLWLRSKMGQKLLDSIRSGAAIQMFSVSTLRRLKVIAQTEFLAETAVDVLEREYELQLQIEGLQIDQASISEDYWAEIFSALGQSH
;
A
#
# COMPACT_ATOMS: atom_id res chain seq x y z
N MET A 1 -5.59 -23.92 15.61
CA MET A 1 -4.70 -23.58 16.75
C MET A 1 -4.16 -22.21 16.45
N SER A 2 -4.45 -21.22 17.28
CA SER A 2 -4.24 -19.79 16.95
C SER A 2 -2.74 -19.44 16.88
N ASN A 3 -2.36 -18.61 15.89
CA ASN A 3 -1.01 -18.03 15.75
C ASN A 3 -0.57 -17.21 16.99
N GLU A 4 -1.50 -16.85 17.87
CA GLU A 4 -1.21 -16.12 19.12
C GLU A 4 -0.21 -16.83 20.03
N ASN A 5 -0.21 -18.15 20.05
CA ASN A 5 0.75 -18.91 20.85
C ASN A 5 2.14 -19.04 20.19
N ALA A 6 2.23 -18.97 18.87
CA ALA A 6 3.50 -19.03 18.16
C ALA A 6 4.35 -17.77 18.40
N ALA A 7 3.72 -16.60 18.37
CA ALA A 7 4.39 -15.32 18.61
C ALA A 7 5.01 -15.20 20.02
N GLN A 8 4.56 -15.99 20.99
CA GLN A 8 5.11 -15.99 22.35
C GLN A 8 6.37 -16.87 22.51
N VAL A 9 6.69 -17.71 21.53
CA VAL A 9 7.81 -18.65 21.62
C VAL A 9 9.15 -17.92 21.80
N LEU A 10 9.45 -16.97 20.91
CA LEU A 10 10.70 -16.21 21.03
C LEU A 10 10.71 -15.29 22.25
N LEU A 11 9.57 -14.76 22.68
CA LEU A 11 9.47 -13.93 23.88
C LEU A 11 9.88 -14.70 25.16
N GLN A 12 9.57 -16.00 25.26
CA GLN A 12 10.01 -16.84 26.38
C GLN A 12 11.54 -16.97 26.42
N ILE A 13 12.20 -17.07 25.27
CA ILE A 13 13.67 -17.13 25.18
C ILE A 13 14.31 -15.77 25.45
N GLN A 14 13.64 -14.68 25.06
CA GLN A 14 14.10 -13.33 25.32
C GLN A 14 13.94 -12.92 26.80
N ASP A 15 13.02 -13.51 27.54
CA ASP A 15 12.70 -13.09 28.91
C ASP A 15 13.93 -13.06 29.82
N PRO A 16 14.80 -14.10 29.88
CA PRO A 16 16.05 -14.03 30.62
C PRO A 16 17.00 -12.91 30.19
N LEU A 17 16.90 -12.44 28.93
CA LEU A 17 17.80 -11.43 28.36
C LEU A 17 17.34 -9.98 28.66
N LYS A 18 16.14 -9.77 29.21
CA LYS A 18 15.58 -8.41 29.48
C LYS A 18 16.43 -7.58 30.44
N GLY A 19 17.20 -8.22 31.33
CA GLY A 19 18.11 -7.54 32.26
C GLY A 19 19.47 -7.18 31.70
N THR A 20 19.72 -7.44 30.42
CA THR A 20 21.01 -7.21 29.76
C THR A 20 20.97 -5.97 28.88
N PRO A 21 22.14 -5.38 28.54
CA PRO A 21 22.20 -4.24 27.62
C PRO A 21 22.03 -4.62 26.13
N ILE A 22 21.55 -5.83 25.81
CA ILE A 22 21.24 -6.24 24.43
C ILE A 22 20.06 -5.42 23.94
N ARG A 23 20.16 -4.86 22.73
CA ARG A 23 19.02 -4.20 22.09
C ARG A 23 17.91 -5.20 21.80
N SER A 24 16.66 -4.79 21.91
CA SER A 24 15.49 -5.64 21.67
C SER A 24 15.55 -6.39 20.32
N ALA A 25 16.04 -5.72 19.28
CA ALA A 25 16.25 -6.30 17.95
C ALA A 25 17.26 -7.46 17.98
N ASP A 26 18.42 -7.24 18.60
CA ASP A 26 19.47 -8.24 18.70
C ASP A 26 19.03 -9.42 19.59
N ALA A 27 18.22 -9.17 20.62
CA ALA A 27 17.66 -10.21 21.48
C ALA A 27 16.66 -11.12 20.72
N ALA A 28 15.87 -10.57 19.81
CA ALA A 28 14.96 -11.37 18.99
C ALA A 28 15.72 -12.29 18.03
N VAL A 29 16.75 -11.77 17.36
CA VAL A 29 17.61 -12.57 16.47
C VAL A 29 18.34 -13.67 17.27
N LEU A 30 18.93 -13.31 18.42
CA LEU A 30 19.62 -14.27 19.27
C LEU A 30 18.68 -15.38 19.78
N ALA A 31 17.46 -15.01 20.19
CA ALA A 31 16.46 -15.99 20.62
C ALA A 31 16.12 -16.99 19.48
N PHE A 32 16.00 -16.52 18.26
CA PHE A 32 15.76 -17.40 17.12
C PHE A 32 16.99 -18.25 16.78
N GLN A 33 18.19 -17.68 16.85
CA GLN A 33 19.46 -18.44 16.71
C GLN A 33 19.56 -19.57 17.73
N LEU A 34 19.28 -19.30 19.01
CA LEU A 34 19.31 -20.33 20.07
C LEU A 34 18.27 -21.43 19.82
N LEU A 35 17.06 -21.06 19.38
CA LEU A 35 16.01 -22.05 19.11
C LEU A 35 16.36 -22.96 17.92
N VAL A 36 16.87 -22.36 16.83
CA VAL A 36 17.34 -23.12 15.65
C VAL A 36 18.54 -24.01 16.04
N TRP A 37 19.49 -23.50 16.83
CA TRP A 37 20.61 -24.28 17.31
C TRP A 37 20.16 -25.51 18.14
N ALA A 38 19.20 -25.31 19.04
CA ALA A 38 18.61 -26.39 19.81
C ALA A 38 17.97 -27.47 18.91
N GLU A 39 17.19 -27.03 17.91
CA GLU A 39 16.54 -27.93 16.96
C GLU A 39 17.55 -28.73 16.12
N LEU A 40 18.61 -28.07 15.63
CA LEU A 40 19.67 -28.72 14.85
C LEU A 40 20.45 -29.74 15.72
N SER A 41 20.70 -29.39 16.99
CA SER A 41 21.34 -30.29 17.96
C SER A 41 20.48 -31.53 18.23
N ASN A 42 19.17 -31.35 18.44
CA ASN A 42 18.23 -32.46 18.65
C ASN A 42 18.15 -33.41 17.46
N LYS A 43 18.30 -32.88 16.25
CA LYS A 43 18.24 -33.66 15.00
C LYS A 43 19.60 -34.24 14.58
N GLY A 44 20.65 -34.02 15.36
CA GLY A 44 22.01 -34.49 15.04
C GLY A 44 22.56 -33.89 13.73
N ARG A 45 22.18 -32.64 13.40
CA ARG A 45 22.59 -31.97 12.16
C ARG A 45 23.82 -31.09 12.31
N LEU A 46 24.41 -31.06 13.48
CA LEU A 46 25.66 -30.37 13.81
C LEU A 46 26.73 -31.37 14.27
N ALA A 47 27.98 -30.97 14.13
CA ALA A 47 29.08 -31.74 14.69
C ALA A 47 28.90 -31.90 16.23
N PRO A 48 29.28 -33.06 16.82
CA PRO A 48 29.07 -33.35 18.26
C PRO A 48 29.58 -32.25 19.18
N GLU A 49 30.72 -31.65 18.87
CA GLU A 49 31.35 -30.57 19.65
C GLU A 49 30.56 -29.25 19.60
N ASN A 50 29.60 -29.14 18.71
CA ASN A 50 28.70 -27.98 18.54
C ASN A 50 27.29 -28.26 19.07
N ASN A 51 27.12 -29.33 19.88
CA ASN A 51 25.84 -29.65 20.49
C ASN A 51 25.48 -28.64 21.59
N LEU A 52 24.25 -28.09 21.52
CA LEU A 52 23.81 -27.06 22.46
C LEU A 52 23.72 -27.60 23.92
N GLU A 53 23.28 -28.83 24.11
CA GLU A 53 23.16 -29.40 25.46
C GLU A 53 24.51 -29.49 26.18
N ASP A 54 25.55 -29.89 25.45
CA ASP A 54 26.91 -29.98 26.02
C ASP A 54 27.50 -28.57 26.22
N ALA A 55 27.21 -27.64 25.35
CA ALA A 55 27.56 -26.23 25.52
C ALA A 55 26.90 -25.61 26.77
N ILE A 56 25.63 -25.92 27.06
CA ILE A 56 24.91 -25.49 28.27
C ILE A 56 25.58 -26.07 29.53
N LYS A 57 25.94 -27.36 29.53
CA LYS A 57 26.63 -28.01 30.67
C LYS A 57 27.99 -27.37 30.98
N ALA A 58 28.69 -26.88 29.95
CA ALA A 58 29.96 -26.17 30.10
C ALA A 58 29.78 -24.65 30.42
N GLY A 59 28.54 -24.19 30.55
CA GLY A 59 28.21 -22.82 30.95
C GLY A 59 28.46 -21.78 29.86
N THR A 60 28.62 -20.52 30.27
CA THR A 60 28.79 -19.39 29.33
C THR A 60 29.96 -19.59 28.38
N THR A 61 31.10 -20.08 28.89
CA THR A 61 32.30 -20.35 28.06
C THR A 61 32.00 -21.40 27.00
N GLY A 62 31.33 -22.51 27.38
CA GLY A 62 30.96 -23.56 26.42
C GLY A 62 30.05 -23.05 25.28
N ILE A 63 29.09 -22.17 25.60
CA ILE A 63 28.21 -21.56 24.62
C ILE A 63 28.99 -20.62 23.67
N VAL A 64 29.90 -19.79 24.22
CA VAL A 64 30.76 -18.89 23.42
C VAL A 64 31.65 -19.69 22.47
N ASP A 65 32.33 -20.74 22.98
CA ASP A 65 33.24 -21.56 22.19
C ASP A 65 32.52 -22.33 21.07
N ALA A 66 31.36 -22.90 21.36
CA ALA A 66 30.55 -23.57 20.33
C ALA A 66 30.03 -22.59 19.25
N LEU A 67 29.51 -21.44 19.65
CA LEU A 67 29.08 -20.42 18.71
C LEU A 67 30.24 -19.84 17.89
N GLN A 68 31.43 -19.74 18.46
CA GLN A 68 32.62 -19.33 17.71
C GLN A 68 32.98 -20.34 16.62
N ARG A 69 32.83 -21.62 16.85
CA ARG A 69 33.02 -22.67 15.84
C ARG A 69 31.93 -22.58 14.77
N LEU A 70 30.63 -22.49 15.15
CA LEU A 70 29.52 -22.36 14.23
C LEU A 70 29.63 -21.11 13.35
N ALA A 71 30.09 -19.98 13.90
CA ALA A 71 30.19 -18.71 13.19
C ALA A 71 31.26 -18.70 12.09
N VAL A 72 32.24 -19.58 12.13
CA VAL A 72 33.31 -19.68 11.11
C VAL A 72 33.10 -20.84 10.13
N GLU A 73 32.01 -21.61 10.29
CA GLU A 73 31.65 -22.63 9.31
C GLU A 73 31.26 -22.00 7.96
N ASP A 74 31.61 -22.66 6.88
CA ASP A 74 31.21 -22.24 5.55
C ASP A 74 29.72 -22.46 5.28
N GLY A 75 29.13 -21.58 4.47
CA GLY A 75 27.75 -21.72 4.00
C GLY A 75 26.70 -21.25 5.02
N PRO A 76 25.49 -21.87 5.01
CA PRO A 76 24.34 -21.36 5.78
C PRO A 76 24.55 -21.36 7.29
N VAL A 77 25.36 -22.26 7.85
CA VAL A 77 25.62 -22.30 9.30
C VAL A 77 26.39 -21.07 9.74
N GLY A 78 27.50 -20.75 9.08
CA GLY A 78 28.27 -19.55 9.42
C GLY A 78 27.48 -18.28 9.20
N GLN A 79 26.68 -18.20 8.13
CA GLN A 79 25.79 -17.05 7.90
C GLN A 79 24.73 -16.92 9.00
N ALA A 80 24.15 -18.01 9.47
CA ALA A 80 23.13 -18.03 10.51
C ALA A 80 23.67 -17.56 11.87
N PHE A 81 24.90 -17.92 12.22
CA PHE A 81 25.46 -17.71 13.55
C PHE A 81 26.58 -16.66 13.61
N GLY A 82 27.07 -16.16 12.46
CA GLY A 82 28.21 -15.22 12.37
C GLY A 82 28.10 -13.95 13.23
N GLY A 83 26.89 -13.42 13.43
CA GLY A 83 26.62 -12.26 14.27
C GLY A 83 26.32 -12.56 15.75
N ALA A 84 26.14 -13.84 16.13
CA ALA A 84 25.66 -14.21 17.45
C ALA A 84 26.65 -13.91 18.58
N LEU A 85 27.95 -14.08 18.34
CA LEU A 85 29.01 -13.93 19.33
C LEU A 85 29.02 -12.60 20.08
N ARG A 86 28.77 -11.51 19.37
CA ARG A 86 28.69 -10.19 19.97
C ARG A 86 27.59 -10.13 21.03
N ASN A 87 26.42 -10.62 20.69
CA ASN A 87 25.24 -10.57 21.54
C ASN A 87 25.37 -11.52 22.74
N VAL A 88 25.95 -12.69 22.53
CA VAL A 88 26.22 -13.65 23.59
C VAL A 88 27.19 -13.11 24.63
N ARG A 89 28.25 -12.43 24.22
CA ARG A 89 29.21 -11.80 25.15
C ARG A 89 28.54 -10.69 25.98
N VAL A 90 27.61 -9.94 25.39
CA VAL A 90 26.83 -8.90 26.08
C VAL A 90 25.81 -9.53 27.04
N ALA A 91 25.23 -10.68 26.69
CA ALA A 91 24.28 -11.42 27.54
C ALA A 91 24.91 -11.95 28.82
N GLY A 92 26.22 -12.24 28.80
CA GLY A 92 26.92 -12.80 29.97
C GLY A 92 26.30 -14.12 30.43
N GLU A 93 26.11 -14.28 31.74
CA GLU A 93 25.55 -15.52 32.34
C GLU A 93 24.09 -15.79 31.97
N TYR A 94 23.33 -14.75 31.60
CA TYR A 94 21.92 -14.88 31.19
C TYR A 94 21.74 -15.72 29.93
N ILE A 95 22.79 -15.86 29.11
CA ILE A 95 22.74 -16.68 27.89
C ILE A 95 22.49 -18.16 28.20
N VAL A 96 22.98 -18.65 29.33
CA VAL A 96 22.75 -20.06 29.74
C VAL A 96 21.25 -20.29 29.97
N GLN A 97 20.59 -19.37 30.69
CA GLN A 97 19.16 -19.47 30.95
C GLN A 97 18.34 -19.41 29.67
N ALA A 98 18.66 -18.46 28.76
CA ALA A 98 18.01 -18.34 27.47
C ALA A 98 18.18 -19.62 26.62
N SER A 99 19.40 -20.22 26.65
CA SER A 99 19.71 -21.48 25.96
C SER A 99 18.93 -22.67 26.52
N VAL A 100 18.76 -22.74 27.84
CA VAL A 100 17.94 -23.79 28.51
C VAL A 100 16.47 -23.67 28.08
N VAL A 101 15.93 -22.44 27.99
CA VAL A 101 14.55 -22.22 27.51
C VAL A 101 14.41 -22.65 26.05
N ALA A 102 15.36 -22.25 25.19
CA ALA A 102 15.38 -22.67 23.79
C ALA A 102 15.43 -24.19 23.63
N LYS A 103 16.31 -24.87 24.37
CA LYS A 103 16.41 -26.34 24.38
C LYS A 103 15.10 -27.00 24.79
N ARG A 104 14.48 -26.53 25.86
CA ARG A 104 13.19 -27.05 26.34
C ARG A 104 12.08 -26.91 25.29
N LEU A 105 12.02 -25.78 24.58
CA LEU A 105 11.05 -25.55 23.53
C LEU A 105 11.30 -26.46 22.32
N ALA A 106 12.54 -26.63 21.91
CA ALA A 106 12.91 -27.56 20.84
C ALA A 106 12.58 -29.00 21.19
N ASP A 107 12.88 -29.44 22.44
CA ASP A 107 12.53 -30.77 22.96
C ASP A 107 11.01 -31.03 22.98
N ALA A 108 10.23 -29.97 23.17
CA ALA A 108 8.78 -30.02 23.09
C ALA A 108 8.22 -30.05 21.67
N GLY A 109 9.08 -30.14 20.65
CA GLY A 109 8.68 -30.22 19.23
C GLY A 109 8.02 -28.95 18.70
N ILE A 110 8.55 -27.77 19.06
CA ILE A 110 7.91 -26.48 18.73
C ILE A 110 7.75 -26.28 17.23
N PHE A 111 8.72 -26.70 16.39
CA PHE A 111 8.67 -26.61 14.93
C PHE A 111 7.78 -27.66 14.26
N GLU A 112 7.32 -28.66 15.00
CA GLU A 112 6.29 -29.59 14.54
C GLU A 112 4.89 -28.99 14.73
N ARG A 113 4.74 -28.18 15.77
CA ARG A 113 3.47 -27.54 16.16
C ARG A 113 3.20 -26.23 15.45
N PHE A 114 4.24 -25.43 15.18
CA PHE A 114 4.13 -24.13 14.54
C PHE A 114 5.11 -24.00 13.39
N SER A 115 4.72 -23.27 12.35
CA SER A 115 5.64 -22.94 11.26
C SER A 115 6.73 -21.97 11.75
N PRO A 116 7.96 -22.05 11.23
CA PRO A 116 9.02 -21.12 11.57
C PRO A 116 8.64 -19.66 11.28
N VAL A 117 7.82 -19.42 10.24
CA VAL A 117 7.30 -18.09 9.90
C VAL A 117 6.44 -17.54 11.02
N ALA A 118 5.49 -18.33 11.53
CA ALA A 118 4.61 -17.91 12.63
C ALA A 118 5.38 -17.66 13.93
N ILE A 119 6.49 -18.40 14.18
CA ILE A 119 7.32 -18.22 15.36
C ILE A 119 8.16 -16.93 15.28
N ALA A 120 8.77 -16.65 14.12
CA ALA A 120 9.89 -15.72 14.05
C ALA A 120 9.59 -14.42 13.29
N ILE A 121 8.80 -14.46 12.22
CA ILE A 121 8.72 -13.34 11.27
C ILE A 121 8.21 -12.06 11.91
N ASP A 122 7.16 -12.10 12.70
CA ASP A 122 6.57 -10.91 13.33
C ASP A 122 7.53 -10.24 14.33
N GLN A 123 8.30 -11.07 15.07
CA GLN A 123 9.29 -10.58 16.02
C GLN A 123 10.51 -9.98 15.29
N LEU A 124 11.01 -10.66 14.27
CA LEU A 124 12.14 -10.19 13.46
C LEU A 124 11.79 -8.94 12.67
N ALA A 125 10.58 -8.86 12.08
CA ALA A 125 10.10 -7.69 11.37
C ALA A 125 10.09 -6.44 12.24
N SER A 126 9.49 -6.56 13.42
CA SER A 126 9.40 -5.46 14.39
C SER A 126 10.77 -5.02 14.90
N SER A 127 11.69 -5.98 15.06
CA SER A 127 13.00 -5.76 15.65
C SER A 127 14.04 -5.25 14.66
N LEU A 128 14.03 -5.72 13.42
CA LEU A 128 15.04 -5.41 12.41
C LEU A 128 14.55 -4.40 11.34
N SER A 129 13.28 -3.96 11.43
CA SER A 129 12.64 -3.12 10.42
C SER A 129 12.72 -3.71 9.01
N LEU A 130 12.72 -5.06 8.91
CA LEU A 130 12.75 -5.76 7.63
C LEU A 130 11.37 -5.68 6.96
N PRO A 131 11.32 -5.54 5.63
CA PRO A 131 10.08 -5.67 4.88
C PRO A 131 9.62 -7.13 4.95
N THR A 132 8.52 -7.35 5.68
CA THR A 132 7.94 -8.69 5.87
C THR A 132 6.45 -8.68 5.60
N LEU A 133 5.94 -9.85 5.24
CA LEU A 133 4.53 -10.15 5.12
C LEU A 133 4.05 -10.86 6.39
N PRO A 134 2.77 -10.72 6.76
CA PRO A 134 2.16 -11.62 7.74
C PRO A 134 2.32 -13.09 7.32
N SER A 135 2.46 -13.99 8.31
CA SER A 135 2.67 -15.41 8.02
C SER A 135 1.58 -16.02 7.14
N GLU A 136 0.32 -15.65 7.38
CA GLU A 136 -0.83 -16.10 6.60
C GLU A 136 -0.77 -15.65 5.13
N LEU A 137 -0.23 -14.45 4.85
CA LEU A 137 -0.06 -13.97 3.47
C LEU A 137 1.08 -14.70 2.77
N ALA A 138 2.21 -14.94 3.45
CA ALA A 138 3.30 -15.72 2.89
C ALA A 138 2.87 -17.16 2.58
N GLU A 139 2.11 -17.79 3.47
CA GLU A 139 1.54 -19.14 3.27
C GLU A 139 0.46 -19.16 2.17
N LEU A 140 -0.32 -18.09 2.03
CA LEU A 140 -1.26 -17.93 0.92
C LEU A 140 -0.52 -17.87 -0.42
N MET A 141 0.52 -17.05 -0.52
CA MET A 141 1.33 -16.91 -1.74
C MET A 141 1.96 -18.25 -2.16
N VAL A 142 2.50 -19.00 -1.20
CA VAL A 142 3.00 -20.35 -1.46
C VAL A 142 1.89 -21.25 -2.00
N GLY A 143 0.72 -21.27 -1.36
CA GLY A 143 -0.39 -22.11 -1.77
C GLY A 143 -1.05 -21.71 -3.09
N LEU A 144 -0.79 -20.50 -3.62
CA LEU A 144 -1.29 -20.02 -4.92
C LEU A 144 -0.30 -20.23 -6.06
N ALA A 145 1.01 -20.22 -5.79
CA ALA A 145 2.01 -20.23 -6.84
C ALA A 145 2.86 -21.51 -6.90
N VAL A 146 2.93 -22.28 -5.81
CA VAL A 146 3.86 -23.42 -5.72
C VAL A 146 3.07 -24.72 -5.72
N ASP A 147 3.15 -25.44 -6.81
CA ASP A 147 2.60 -26.79 -6.91
C ASP A 147 3.41 -27.79 -6.09
N ALA A 148 2.79 -28.88 -5.67
CA ALA A 148 3.43 -29.86 -4.77
C ALA A 148 4.67 -30.55 -5.39
N ASP A 149 4.73 -30.61 -6.71
CA ASP A 149 5.77 -31.24 -7.52
C ASP A 149 6.77 -30.24 -8.11
N ALA A 150 6.70 -28.95 -7.74
CA ALA A 150 7.65 -27.93 -8.19
C ALA A 150 9.06 -28.27 -7.70
N ASP A 151 9.99 -28.49 -8.63
CA ASP A 151 11.37 -28.87 -8.31
C ASP A 151 12.26 -27.67 -7.99
N ARG A 152 12.02 -26.53 -8.65
CA ARG A 152 12.84 -25.34 -8.57
C ARG A 152 11.99 -24.11 -8.33
N ILE A 153 12.23 -23.45 -7.19
CA ILE A 153 11.45 -22.28 -6.76
C ILE A 153 12.39 -21.09 -6.62
N TYR A 154 11.96 -19.93 -7.12
CA TYR A 154 12.73 -18.69 -7.11
C TYR A 154 12.14 -17.66 -6.13
N CYS A 155 12.98 -17.17 -5.22
CA CYS A 155 12.60 -16.17 -4.23
C CYS A 155 13.52 -14.94 -4.34
N PRO A 156 13.34 -14.05 -5.34
CA PRO A 156 14.12 -12.82 -5.44
C PRO A 156 13.67 -11.79 -4.40
N TRP A 157 14.62 -10.97 -3.92
CA TRP A 157 14.45 -9.95 -2.87
C TRP A 157 13.95 -10.51 -1.53
N GLU A 158 14.32 -11.74 -1.22
CA GLU A 158 13.96 -12.39 0.04
C GLU A 158 15.01 -12.11 1.12
N SER A 159 14.74 -11.16 2.01
CA SER A 159 15.66 -10.73 3.07
C SER A 159 15.27 -11.21 4.47
N SER A 160 14.05 -11.68 4.64
CA SER A 160 13.49 -12.06 5.94
C SER A 160 13.49 -13.57 6.21
N GLY A 161 13.60 -14.39 5.18
CA GLY A 161 13.45 -15.85 5.24
C GLY A 161 11.99 -16.32 5.27
N GLN A 162 11.01 -15.44 5.07
CA GLN A 162 9.59 -15.76 5.19
C GLN A 162 9.12 -16.84 4.20
N PHE A 163 9.53 -16.75 2.92
CA PHE A 163 9.18 -17.78 1.93
C PHE A 163 9.95 -19.06 2.16
N ILE A 164 11.20 -18.99 2.65
CA ILE A 164 11.98 -20.17 3.02
C ILE A 164 11.26 -20.92 4.14
N GLY A 165 10.81 -20.20 5.17
CA GLY A 165 10.08 -20.77 6.29
C GLY A 165 8.70 -21.31 5.90
N ALA A 166 7.95 -20.61 5.03
CA ALA A 166 6.66 -21.07 4.53
C ALA A 166 6.78 -22.34 3.66
N LEU A 167 7.92 -22.52 2.99
CA LEU A 167 8.27 -23.70 2.19
C LEU A 167 9.03 -24.78 2.98
N GLN A 168 9.04 -24.75 4.31
CA GLN A 168 9.81 -25.67 5.16
C GLN A 168 9.57 -27.15 4.80
N LYS A 169 8.35 -27.53 4.46
CA LYS A 169 7.96 -28.91 4.15
C LYS A 169 8.05 -29.26 2.66
N HIS A 170 8.28 -28.27 1.80
CA HIS A 170 8.36 -28.49 0.36
C HIS A 170 9.71 -29.11 -0.04
N SER A 171 9.69 -30.08 -0.97
CA SER A 171 10.87 -30.86 -1.37
C SER A 171 11.74 -30.18 -2.46
N GLY A 172 11.20 -29.19 -3.16
CA GLY A 172 11.91 -28.49 -4.22
C GLY A 172 13.10 -27.65 -3.75
N THR A 173 14.06 -27.43 -4.62
CA THR A 173 15.22 -26.56 -4.40
C THR A 173 14.82 -25.09 -4.48
N LEU A 174 15.26 -24.29 -3.51
CA LEU A 174 15.06 -22.84 -3.55
C LEU A 174 16.33 -22.13 -4.03
N LEU A 175 16.14 -21.15 -4.95
CA LEU A 175 17.12 -20.08 -5.15
C LEU A 175 16.56 -18.81 -4.50
N VAL A 176 17.31 -18.26 -3.54
CA VAL A 176 16.97 -17.07 -2.77
C VAL A 176 18.00 -16.00 -3.06
N GLU A 177 17.57 -14.83 -3.52
CA GLU A 177 18.43 -13.72 -3.89
C GLU A 177 18.05 -12.42 -3.16
N GLY A 178 19.04 -11.53 -3.02
CA GLY A 178 18.83 -10.20 -2.47
C GLY A 178 18.68 -10.16 -0.95
N GLY A 179 18.80 -11.29 -0.31
CA GLY A 179 18.78 -11.43 1.13
C GLY A 179 20.12 -11.15 1.74
N GLY A 180 20.61 -9.97 1.69
CA GLY A 180 21.77 -9.43 2.35
C GLY A 180 22.57 -10.32 3.31
N GLN A 181 23.24 -9.74 4.28
CA GLN A 181 23.99 -10.48 5.33
C GLN A 181 23.14 -10.79 6.56
N GLU A 182 21.82 -10.68 6.45
CA GLU A 182 20.90 -10.93 7.57
C GLU A 182 20.85 -12.42 7.90
N PRO A 183 20.90 -12.81 9.19
CA PRO A 183 20.91 -14.22 9.59
C PRO A 183 19.58 -14.95 9.37
N ALA A 184 18.46 -14.23 9.23
CA ALA A 184 17.13 -14.84 9.18
C ALA A 184 16.93 -15.81 8.00
N PRO A 185 17.29 -15.48 6.73
CA PRO A 185 17.20 -16.43 5.62
C PRO A 185 18.04 -17.70 5.86
N ALA A 186 19.25 -17.55 6.41
CA ALA A 186 20.12 -18.67 6.70
C ALA A 186 19.53 -19.57 7.80
N LEU A 187 19.01 -18.99 8.88
CA LEU A 187 18.33 -19.73 9.97
C LEU A 187 17.12 -20.50 9.44
N MET A 188 16.29 -19.88 8.61
CA MET A 188 15.14 -20.55 8.00
C MET A 188 15.57 -21.68 7.06
N SER A 189 16.68 -21.50 6.31
CA SER A 189 17.21 -22.53 5.41
C SER A 189 17.70 -23.76 6.18
N LEU A 190 18.29 -23.56 7.35
CA LEU A 190 18.75 -24.66 8.22
C LEU A 190 17.59 -25.51 8.76
N LEU A 191 16.39 -24.98 8.86
CA LEU A 191 15.21 -25.73 9.28
C LEU A 191 14.62 -26.59 8.17
N ARG A 192 14.95 -26.31 6.89
CA ARG A 192 14.50 -27.12 5.76
C ARG A 192 15.30 -28.41 5.63
N LYS A 193 14.65 -29.43 5.02
CA LYS A 193 15.33 -30.67 4.60
C LYS A 193 15.85 -30.56 3.15
N ALA A 194 15.10 -29.86 2.30
CA ALA A 194 15.45 -29.68 0.89
C ALA A 194 16.48 -28.54 0.69
N PRO A 195 17.26 -28.56 -0.38
CA PRO A 195 18.31 -27.59 -0.64
C PRO A 195 17.77 -26.16 -0.74
N THR A 196 18.52 -25.22 -0.18
CA THR A 196 18.29 -23.78 -0.33
C THR A 196 19.62 -23.12 -0.69
N VAL A 197 19.66 -22.48 -1.84
CA VAL A 197 20.81 -21.72 -2.32
C VAL A 197 20.58 -20.25 -1.99
N LEU A 198 21.41 -19.70 -1.12
CA LEU A 198 21.36 -18.28 -0.73
C LEU A 198 22.41 -17.51 -1.52
N GLU A 199 21.98 -16.56 -2.33
CA GLU A 199 22.85 -15.71 -3.17
C GLU A 199 22.75 -14.26 -2.71
N ALA A 200 23.86 -13.67 -2.29
CA ALA A 200 23.95 -12.25 -1.92
C ALA A 200 24.12 -11.37 -3.18
N THR A 201 23.22 -11.52 -4.14
CA THR A 201 23.25 -10.87 -5.45
C THR A 201 22.08 -9.90 -5.63
N ASP A 202 22.22 -8.95 -6.56
CA ASP A 202 21.12 -8.07 -6.97
C ASP A 202 20.35 -8.75 -8.13
N PRO A 203 19.07 -9.15 -7.93
CA PRO A 203 18.30 -9.85 -8.96
C PRO A 203 18.17 -9.10 -10.28
N LEU A 204 18.32 -7.78 -10.31
CA LEU A 204 18.27 -7.02 -11.56
C LEU A 204 19.64 -6.81 -12.20
N ARG A 205 20.66 -6.41 -11.41
CA ARG A 205 21.97 -6.00 -11.93
C ARG A 205 22.96 -7.15 -12.08
N ASN A 206 22.96 -8.07 -11.13
CA ASN A 206 23.84 -9.22 -11.10
C ASN A 206 23.10 -10.47 -10.61
N PRO A 207 22.08 -10.94 -11.36
CA PRO A 207 21.20 -12.00 -10.89
C PRO A 207 21.91 -13.35 -10.76
N GLY A 208 21.78 -14.00 -9.62
CA GLY A 208 22.18 -15.40 -9.38
C GLY A 208 21.35 -16.38 -10.20
N SER A 209 20.21 -15.94 -10.73
CA SER A 209 19.40 -16.69 -11.70
C SER A 209 20.07 -16.81 -13.10
N ILE A 210 21.22 -16.16 -13.34
CA ILE A 210 22.03 -16.37 -14.53
C ILE A 210 23.21 -17.26 -14.18
N LYS A 211 23.27 -18.45 -14.76
CA LYS A 211 24.35 -19.41 -14.56
C LYS A 211 24.98 -19.78 -15.89
N SER A 212 26.30 -19.75 -15.97
CA SER A 212 27.05 -20.07 -17.19
C SER A 212 26.58 -19.32 -18.43
N GLY A 213 26.20 -18.06 -18.28
CA GLY A 213 25.74 -17.21 -19.38
C GLY A 213 24.29 -17.47 -19.83
N HIS A 214 23.52 -18.28 -19.10
CA HIS A 214 22.12 -18.59 -19.42
C HIS A 214 21.17 -18.22 -18.30
N LEU A 215 20.03 -17.62 -18.67
CA LEU A 215 18.93 -17.36 -17.74
C LEU A 215 18.32 -18.68 -17.29
N GLN A 216 18.29 -18.90 -16.00
CA GLN A 216 17.67 -20.07 -15.41
C GLN A 216 16.15 -19.85 -15.31
N HIS A 217 15.40 -20.95 -15.44
CA HIS A 217 13.97 -20.92 -15.28
C HIS A 217 13.55 -21.78 -14.09
N PHE A 218 12.50 -21.34 -13.42
CA PHE A 218 11.96 -21.93 -12.20
C PHE A 218 10.50 -22.30 -12.39
N ASP A 219 10.04 -23.34 -11.71
CA ASP A 219 8.67 -23.83 -11.80
C ASP A 219 7.69 -22.88 -11.09
N ALA A 220 8.18 -22.17 -10.07
CA ALA A 220 7.41 -21.15 -9.36
C ALA A 220 8.30 -20.00 -8.89
N ALA A 221 7.71 -18.82 -8.68
CA ALA A 221 8.38 -17.70 -8.04
C ALA A 221 7.52 -17.03 -6.95
N LEU A 222 8.16 -16.61 -5.88
CA LEU A 222 7.56 -15.90 -4.75
C LEU A 222 8.35 -14.63 -4.49
N SER A 223 7.71 -13.47 -4.49
CA SER A 223 8.45 -12.23 -4.32
C SER A 223 7.67 -11.14 -3.59
N PHE A 224 8.37 -10.49 -2.68
CA PHE A 224 7.98 -9.22 -2.08
C PHE A 224 9.09 -8.20 -2.38
N PRO A 225 9.10 -7.61 -3.59
CA PRO A 225 10.16 -6.71 -4.03
C PRO A 225 10.17 -5.42 -3.20
N PRO A 226 11.34 -4.76 -3.05
CA PRO A 226 11.42 -3.46 -2.39
C PRO A 226 10.61 -2.41 -3.16
N MET A 227 9.84 -1.59 -2.43
CA MET A 227 9.00 -0.55 -3.00
C MET A 227 9.67 0.81 -2.93
N GLY A 228 9.33 1.70 -3.88
CA GLY A 228 9.84 3.07 -3.90
C GLY A 228 11.32 3.19 -4.25
N VAL A 229 11.92 2.15 -4.78
CA VAL A 229 13.32 2.14 -5.23
C VAL A 229 13.43 2.88 -6.57
N TRP A 230 14.46 3.70 -6.68
CA TRP A 230 14.85 4.30 -7.95
C TRP A 230 15.95 3.44 -8.60
N LEU A 231 15.81 3.16 -9.90
CA LEU A 231 16.80 2.44 -10.69
C LEU A 231 17.30 3.32 -11.85
N ALA A 232 18.58 3.25 -12.13
CA ALA A 232 19.14 3.89 -13.31
C ALA A 232 18.69 3.19 -14.59
N ASP A 233 18.63 3.92 -15.70
CA ASP A 233 18.16 3.43 -17.01
C ASP A 233 19.04 2.32 -17.62
N ASP A 234 20.24 2.11 -17.11
CA ASP A 234 21.20 1.14 -17.61
C ASP A 234 20.81 -0.33 -17.37
N VAL A 235 20.10 -0.61 -16.27
CA VAL A 235 19.72 -1.98 -15.85
C VAL A 235 19.03 -2.76 -16.98
N ALA A 236 18.05 -2.16 -17.62
CA ALA A 236 17.31 -2.82 -18.69
C ALA A 236 17.95 -2.63 -20.07
N THR A 237 18.70 -1.55 -20.28
CA THR A 237 19.35 -1.28 -21.57
C THR A 237 20.57 -2.16 -21.80
N GLN A 238 21.26 -2.57 -20.74
CA GLN A 238 22.42 -3.48 -20.78
C GLN A 238 22.04 -4.96 -20.73
N ASP A 239 20.75 -5.28 -20.54
CA ASP A 239 20.30 -6.66 -20.49
C ASP A 239 20.45 -7.36 -21.85
N ILE A 240 21.18 -8.46 -21.87
CA ILE A 240 21.41 -9.32 -23.05
C ILE A 240 20.55 -10.59 -23.03
N TYR A 241 19.78 -10.83 -21.98
CA TYR A 241 19.00 -12.05 -21.76
C TYR A 241 17.52 -11.90 -22.16
N GLY A 242 17.13 -10.70 -22.61
CA GLY A 242 15.76 -10.44 -23.05
C GLY A 242 14.73 -10.35 -21.92
N ARG A 243 15.17 -10.08 -20.68
CA ARG A 243 14.27 -10.02 -19.51
C ARG A 243 13.29 -8.85 -19.53
N PHE A 244 13.60 -7.79 -20.27
CA PHE A 244 12.87 -6.52 -20.22
C PHE A 244 12.31 -6.11 -21.59
N PRO A 245 11.15 -6.63 -22.01
CA PRO A 245 10.44 -6.15 -23.20
C PRO A 245 10.17 -4.64 -23.15
N VAL A 246 9.87 -4.08 -21.98
CA VAL A 246 9.70 -2.64 -21.76
C VAL A 246 10.87 -2.10 -20.93
N LYS A 247 11.86 -1.49 -21.61
CA LYS A 247 13.15 -1.13 -21.00
C LYS A 247 13.14 0.04 -20.02
N LYS A 248 12.24 1.01 -20.19
CA LYS A 248 12.18 2.24 -19.36
C LYS A 248 11.03 2.23 -18.36
N ALA A 249 10.67 1.05 -17.85
CA ALA A 249 9.68 0.90 -16.80
C ALA A 249 10.21 1.40 -15.45
N THR A 250 9.31 1.62 -14.49
CA THR A 250 9.73 1.85 -13.10
C THR A 250 10.45 0.64 -12.53
N ALA A 251 11.08 0.80 -11.36
CA ALA A 251 11.72 -0.33 -10.67
C ALA A 251 10.75 -1.51 -10.50
N THR A 252 9.50 -1.26 -10.09
CA THR A 252 8.47 -2.29 -9.95
C THR A 252 8.19 -2.98 -11.29
N GLY A 253 8.05 -2.21 -12.37
CA GLY A 253 7.82 -2.77 -13.70
C GLY A 253 8.99 -3.64 -14.19
N LEU A 254 10.24 -3.27 -13.89
CA LEU A 254 11.41 -4.09 -14.20
C LEU A 254 11.48 -5.36 -13.35
N MET A 255 11.17 -5.26 -12.04
CA MET A 255 11.14 -6.40 -11.13
C MET A 255 10.10 -7.45 -11.56
N VAL A 256 8.89 -7.01 -11.94
CA VAL A 256 7.84 -7.92 -12.45
C VAL A 256 8.28 -8.60 -13.75
N GLN A 257 8.86 -7.85 -14.70
CA GLN A 257 9.37 -8.43 -15.95
C GLN A 257 10.48 -9.46 -15.71
N HIS A 258 11.41 -9.18 -14.79
CA HIS A 258 12.46 -10.12 -14.41
C HIS A 258 11.87 -11.44 -13.84
N ILE A 259 10.89 -11.34 -12.94
CA ILE A 259 10.22 -12.52 -12.37
C ILE A 259 9.56 -13.34 -13.47
N VAL A 260 8.82 -12.70 -14.37
CA VAL A 260 8.16 -13.37 -15.51
C VAL A 260 9.19 -14.07 -16.40
N ALA A 261 10.31 -13.41 -16.72
CA ALA A 261 11.37 -14.00 -17.55
C ALA A 261 12.03 -15.23 -16.91
N CYS A 262 12.10 -15.27 -15.57
CA CYS A 262 12.70 -16.39 -14.83
C CYS A 262 11.71 -17.52 -14.51
N THR A 263 10.39 -17.36 -14.71
CA THR A 263 9.39 -18.33 -14.28
C THR A 263 8.78 -19.07 -15.46
N LYS A 264 8.57 -20.37 -15.31
CA LYS A 264 7.86 -21.25 -16.29
C LYS A 264 6.49 -21.74 -15.79
N GLY A 265 6.13 -21.43 -14.57
CA GLY A 265 4.87 -21.77 -13.95
C GLY A 265 4.21 -20.53 -13.38
N ARG A 266 3.78 -20.60 -12.13
CA ARG A 266 3.16 -19.46 -11.45
C ARG A 266 4.15 -18.61 -10.68
N ALA A 267 3.88 -17.31 -10.65
CA ALA A 267 4.55 -16.38 -9.75
C ALA A 267 3.53 -15.60 -8.91
N ALA A 268 3.78 -15.50 -7.61
CA ALA A 268 3.03 -14.65 -6.70
C ALA A 268 3.90 -13.46 -6.28
N VAL A 269 3.48 -12.25 -6.64
CA VAL A 269 4.28 -11.04 -6.48
C VAL A 269 3.47 -9.95 -5.79
N ILE A 270 3.99 -9.40 -4.71
CA ILE A 270 3.41 -8.21 -4.08
C ILE A 270 3.86 -6.97 -4.86
N VAL A 271 2.90 -6.17 -5.29
CA VAL A 271 3.15 -4.91 -6.01
C VAL A 271 2.44 -3.74 -5.33
N PRO A 272 3.00 -2.52 -5.37
CA PRO A 272 2.27 -1.34 -4.92
C PRO A 272 1.10 -1.05 -5.86
N ASN A 273 -0.02 -0.55 -5.30
CA ASN A 273 -1.21 -0.23 -6.11
C ASN A 273 -0.92 0.74 -7.27
N SER A 274 0.07 1.63 -7.11
CA SER A 274 0.48 2.55 -8.18
C SER A 274 0.90 1.84 -9.47
N PHE A 275 1.50 0.65 -9.38
CA PHE A 275 1.84 -0.17 -10.54
C PHE A 275 0.59 -0.65 -11.30
N LEU A 276 -0.53 -0.88 -10.62
CA LEU A 276 -1.75 -1.42 -11.22
C LEU A 276 -2.46 -0.43 -12.17
N PHE A 277 -2.26 0.87 -11.99
CA PHE A 277 -2.95 1.91 -12.78
C PHE A 277 -2.04 3.05 -13.25
N GLY A 278 -0.78 3.08 -12.84
CA GLY A 278 0.17 4.12 -13.22
C GLY A 278 0.26 4.30 -14.75
N PRO A 279 0.35 5.54 -15.26
CA PRO A 279 0.52 5.82 -16.68
C PRO A 279 1.96 5.55 -17.15
N GLY A 280 2.21 5.78 -18.44
CA GLY A 280 3.56 5.72 -19.01
C GLY A 280 4.06 4.30 -19.20
N LYS A 281 5.33 4.06 -18.90
CA LYS A 281 5.99 2.78 -19.20
C LYS A 281 5.46 1.60 -18.39
N ASP A 282 4.96 1.82 -17.17
CA ASP A 282 4.31 0.76 -16.39
C ASP A 282 2.99 0.31 -17.04
N ARG A 283 2.27 1.22 -17.72
CA ARG A 283 1.14 0.84 -18.55
C ARG A 283 1.56 -0.11 -19.68
N GLU A 284 2.66 0.19 -20.39
CA GLU A 284 3.19 -0.67 -21.44
C GLU A 284 3.58 -2.06 -20.89
N VAL A 285 4.13 -2.13 -19.68
CA VAL A 285 4.40 -3.42 -19.01
C VAL A 285 3.10 -4.20 -18.79
N ARG A 286 2.07 -3.57 -18.22
CA ARG A 286 0.78 -4.24 -18.01
C ARG A 286 0.12 -4.67 -19.32
N GLU A 287 0.19 -3.84 -20.37
CA GLU A 287 -0.28 -4.21 -21.71
C GLU A 287 0.45 -5.42 -22.26
N HIS A 288 1.77 -5.48 -22.07
CA HIS A 288 2.56 -6.65 -22.47
C HIS A 288 2.14 -7.91 -21.72
N LEU A 289 2.02 -7.83 -20.39
CA LEU A 289 1.60 -8.95 -19.54
C LEU A 289 0.19 -9.45 -19.90
N LEU A 290 -0.75 -8.56 -20.19
CA LEU A 290 -2.10 -8.91 -20.60
C LEU A 290 -2.13 -9.54 -22.00
N LYS A 291 -1.38 -8.99 -22.96
CA LYS A 291 -1.28 -9.51 -24.33
C LYS A 291 -0.63 -10.89 -24.41
N THR A 292 0.30 -11.17 -23.51
CA THR A 292 0.92 -12.51 -23.38
C THR A 292 0.04 -13.48 -22.59
N GLY A 293 -1.05 -12.99 -21.98
CA GLY A 293 -1.98 -13.81 -21.22
C GLY A 293 -1.42 -14.35 -19.91
N CYS A 294 -0.37 -13.75 -19.37
CA CYS A 294 0.25 -14.25 -18.14
C CYS A 294 -0.36 -13.67 -16.85
N VAL A 295 -1.24 -12.68 -16.91
CA VAL A 295 -1.93 -12.16 -15.72
C VAL A 295 -3.12 -13.06 -15.39
N GLU A 296 -3.01 -13.84 -14.33
CA GLU A 296 -4.06 -14.77 -13.91
C GLU A 296 -5.02 -14.13 -12.92
N ALA A 297 -4.50 -13.50 -11.85
CA ALA A 297 -5.34 -12.82 -10.87
C ALA A 297 -4.67 -11.60 -10.25
N VAL A 298 -5.50 -10.67 -9.77
CA VAL A 298 -5.11 -9.51 -8.97
C VAL A 298 -5.95 -9.47 -7.71
N ILE A 299 -5.30 -9.57 -6.56
CA ILE A 299 -5.94 -9.60 -5.24
C ILE A 299 -5.57 -8.32 -4.51
N MET A 300 -6.52 -7.42 -4.27
CA MET A 300 -6.33 -6.23 -3.44
C MET A 300 -6.09 -6.65 -2.01
N LEU A 301 -5.05 -6.15 -1.38
CA LEU A 301 -4.74 -6.42 0.02
C LEU A 301 -5.26 -5.29 0.93
N PRO A 302 -5.64 -5.61 2.18
CA PRO A 302 -6.10 -4.60 3.12
C PRO A 302 -4.99 -3.62 3.48
N ALA A 303 -5.37 -2.35 3.68
CA ALA A 303 -4.43 -1.33 4.15
C ALA A 303 -3.89 -1.68 5.53
N GLY A 304 -2.59 -1.42 5.75
CA GLY A 304 -1.94 -1.71 7.04
C GLY A 304 -1.62 -3.20 7.29
N ILE A 305 -1.70 -4.06 6.26
CA ILE A 305 -1.32 -5.47 6.38
C ILE A 305 0.19 -5.66 6.57
N HIS A 306 1.01 -4.76 6.03
CA HIS A 306 2.46 -4.84 6.15
C HIS A 306 2.96 -4.26 7.48
N HIS A 307 4.00 -4.87 8.04
CA HIS A 307 4.58 -4.45 9.31
C HIS A 307 5.33 -3.11 9.25
N THR A 308 5.92 -2.80 8.10
CA THR A 308 6.89 -1.71 7.93
C THR A 308 6.41 -0.59 6.99
N THR A 309 5.29 -0.77 6.30
CA THR A 309 4.77 0.22 5.35
C THR A 309 3.25 0.29 5.34
N ASN A 310 2.72 1.50 5.17
CA ASN A 310 1.30 1.74 4.93
C ASN A 310 0.98 1.90 3.43
N VAL A 311 1.93 1.61 2.55
CA VAL A 311 1.70 1.66 1.09
C VAL A 311 0.64 0.61 0.73
N PRO A 312 -0.46 0.99 0.07
CA PRO A 312 -1.43 0.03 -0.42
C PRO A 312 -0.82 -0.88 -1.47
N THR A 313 -1.05 -2.18 -1.33
CA THR A 313 -0.49 -3.20 -2.20
C THR A 313 -1.55 -4.16 -2.71
N ALA A 314 -1.18 -4.89 -3.74
CA ALA A 314 -1.94 -6.03 -4.22
C ALA A 314 -1.02 -7.23 -4.43
N LEU A 315 -1.60 -8.41 -4.36
CA LEU A 315 -0.95 -9.65 -4.76
C LEU A 315 -1.31 -9.92 -6.22
N LEU A 316 -0.28 -9.93 -7.06
CA LEU A 316 -0.38 -10.25 -8.48
C LEU A 316 0.00 -11.72 -8.70
N ILE A 317 -0.92 -12.51 -9.24
CA ILE A 317 -0.66 -13.89 -9.65
C ILE A 317 -0.45 -13.91 -11.16
N LEU A 318 0.73 -14.34 -11.53
CA LEU A 318 1.17 -14.48 -12.91
C LEU A 318 1.31 -15.97 -13.24
N ASN A 319 0.88 -16.38 -14.43
CA ASN A 319 1.05 -17.74 -14.91
C ASN A 319 1.72 -17.70 -16.29
N THR A 320 2.93 -18.23 -16.39
CA THR A 320 3.69 -18.28 -17.62
C THR A 320 3.64 -19.65 -18.30
N ALA A 321 3.08 -20.67 -17.64
CA ALA A 321 2.87 -21.99 -18.20
C ALA A 321 1.64 -22.05 -19.10
N ALA A 322 0.61 -21.24 -18.81
CA ALA A 322 -0.63 -21.18 -19.56
C ALA A 322 -0.95 -19.72 -19.91
N SER A 323 -1.44 -19.50 -21.13
CA SER A 323 -1.98 -18.19 -21.52
C SER A 323 -3.47 -18.15 -21.25
N THR A 324 -3.93 -17.08 -20.62
CA THR A 324 -5.34 -16.82 -20.35
C THR A 324 -5.83 -15.53 -21.02
N ASP A 325 -7.06 -15.54 -21.51
CA ASP A 325 -7.77 -14.35 -22.00
C ASP A 325 -8.62 -13.69 -20.92
N ARG A 326 -8.51 -14.15 -19.67
CA ARG A 326 -9.30 -13.67 -18.53
C ARG A 326 -8.42 -13.37 -17.34
N VAL A 327 -8.81 -12.34 -16.60
CA VAL A 327 -8.14 -11.92 -15.36
C VAL A 327 -9.13 -11.98 -14.22
N GLY A 328 -8.78 -12.66 -13.14
CA GLY A 328 -9.53 -12.66 -11.90
C GLY A 328 -9.20 -11.44 -11.04
N PHE A 329 -10.20 -10.74 -10.55
CA PHE A 329 -10.07 -9.63 -9.61
C PHE A 329 -10.76 -9.97 -8.30
N LEU A 330 -10.07 -9.81 -7.16
CA LEU A 330 -10.63 -10.08 -5.83
C LEU A 330 -10.24 -8.96 -4.86
N ASP A 331 -11.21 -8.48 -4.08
CA ASP A 331 -10.97 -7.49 -3.02
C ASP A 331 -10.87 -8.15 -1.65
N ALA A 332 -9.64 -8.49 -1.24
CA ALA A 332 -9.35 -9.04 0.08
C ALA A 332 -9.30 -7.97 1.19
N SER A 333 -9.54 -6.70 0.88
CA SER A 333 -9.66 -5.64 1.88
C SER A 333 -11.03 -5.61 2.56
N LEU A 334 -12.01 -6.31 1.99
CA LEU A 334 -13.37 -6.40 2.52
C LEU A 334 -13.41 -7.12 3.88
N PRO A 335 -14.40 -6.80 4.74
CA PRO A 335 -14.52 -7.41 6.08
C PRO A 335 -14.63 -8.94 6.10
N ARG A 336 -15.03 -9.56 4.99
CA ARG A 336 -15.03 -11.02 4.84
C ARG A 336 -13.62 -11.60 4.89
N PHE A 337 -12.63 -10.91 4.30
CA PHE A 337 -11.27 -11.41 4.12
C PHE A 337 -10.24 -10.74 5.01
N SER A 338 -10.63 -9.68 5.72
CA SER A 338 -9.72 -8.95 6.60
C SER A 338 -10.34 -8.69 7.95
N LYS A 339 -9.53 -8.83 9.00
CA LYS A 339 -9.88 -8.46 10.36
C LYS A 339 -8.99 -7.32 10.83
N GLN A 340 -9.61 -6.25 11.30
CA GLN A 340 -8.90 -5.12 11.89
C GLN A 340 -9.23 -5.08 13.39
N PRO A 341 -8.37 -5.65 14.25
CA PRO A 341 -8.59 -5.62 15.69
C PRO A 341 -8.45 -4.19 16.23
N ALA A 342 -9.13 -3.87 17.34
CA ALA A 342 -9.04 -2.57 18.00
C ALA A 342 -7.61 -2.23 18.46
N LYS A 343 -6.80 -3.24 18.76
CA LYS A 343 -5.36 -3.15 19.03
C LYS A 343 -4.67 -4.30 18.29
N GLY A 344 -3.71 -3.98 17.44
CA GLY A 344 -2.98 -4.98 16.68
C GLY A 344 -2.94 -4.66 15.18
N LYS A 345 -2.45 -5.61 14.41
CA LYS A 345 -2.27 -5.51 12.97
C LYS A 345 -3.46 -6.09 12.23
N VAL A 346 -3.70 -5.58 11.03
CA VAL A 346 -4.66 -6.18 10.10
C VAL A 346 -4.18 -7.58 9.72
N THR A 347 -5.08 -8.55 9.74
CA THR A 347 -4.82 -9.94 9.35
C THR A 347 -5.76 -10.37 8.24
N LEU A 348 -5.33 -11.32 7.41
CA LEU A 348 -6.19 -11.97 6.44
C LEU A 348 -7.01 -13.09 7.09
N ASP A 349 -8.22 -13.26 6.59
CA ASP A 349 -9.15 -14.32 7.00
C ASP A 349 -9.73 -15.02 5.75
N ASN A 350 -10.41 -16.13 5.96
CA ASN A 350 -11.05 -16.90 4.88
C ASN A 350 -10.11 -17.19 3.69
N LEU A 351 -8.85 -17.50 3.96
CA LEU A 351 -7.85 -17.85 2.94
C LEU A 351 -8.29 -18.99 2.00
N PRO A 352 -9.04 -20.02 2.46
CA PRO A 352 -9.56 -21.06 1.57
C PRO A 352 -10.43 -20.50 0.44
N ASP A 353 -11.23 -19.46 0.71
CA ASP A 353 -12.07 -18.84 -0.30
C ASP A 353 -11.24 -18.13 -1.36
N ILE A 354 -10.17 -17.42 -0.94
CA ILE A 354 -9.24 -16.77 -1.87
C ILE A 354 -8.56 -17.81 -2.77
N ARG A 355 -8.10 -18.92 -2.17
CA ARG A 355 -7.51 -20.04 -2.93
C ARG A 355 -8.50 -20.64 -3.91
N ALA A 356 -9.73 -20.93 -3.47
CA ALA A 356 -10.79 -21.48 -4.31
C ALA A 356 -11.11 -20.57 -5.51
N PHE A 357 -11.14 -19.25 -5.29
CA PHE A 357 -11.32 -18.28 -6.38
C PHE A 357 -10.20 -18.38 -7.41
N VAL A 358 -8.93 -18.33 -7.00
CA VAL A 358 -7.80 -18.41 -7.94
C VAL A 358 -7.79 -19.76 -8.66
N SER A 359 -8.01 -20.87 -7.93
CA SER A 359 -8.08 -22.22 -8.54
C SER A 359 -9.22 -22.37 -9.55
N SER A 360 -10.33 -21.61 -9.41
CA SER A 360 -11.41 -21.60 -10.38
C SER A 360 -11.06 -21.01 -11.74
N LEU A 361 -9.95 -20.28 -11.82
CA LEU A 361 -9.45 -19.65 -13.05
C LEU A 361 -8.69 -20.66 -13.94
N ASP A 362 -8.19 -21.78 -13.37
CA ASP A 362 -7.40 -22.79 -14.08
C ASP A 362 -8.14 -23.57 -15.16
N GLY A 363 -9.42 -23.65 -15.04
CA GLY A 363 -10.19 -24.64 -15.82
C GLY A 363 -10.90 -24.07 -17.01
N GLY A 364 -10.45 -23.26 -17.91
CA GLY A 364 -11.12 -22.88 -19.21
C GLY A 364 -12.62 -23.17 -19.36
N SER A 365 -13.20 -23.86 -18.40
CA SER A 365 -14.60 -24.26 -18.31
C SER A 365 -15.43 -23.10 -17.78
N VAL A 366 -16.26 -22.61 -18.66
CA VAL A 366 -17.38 -21.71 -18.38
C VAL A 366 -18.15 -22.24 -17.15
N LEU A 367 -18.27 -21.42 -16.11
CA LEU A 367 -19.32 -21.53 -15.10
C LEU A 367 -19.25 -22.71 -14.09
N ALA A 368 -18.17 -22.89 -13.39
CA ALA A 368 -18.39 -22.99 -11.95
C ALA A 368 -18.67 -21.55 -11.48
N ALA A 369 -19.87 -21.25 -11.06
CA ALA A 369 -20.23 -19.96 -10.51
C ALA A 369 -19.15 -19.60 -9.48
N SER A 370 -18.50 -18.44 -9.64
CA SER A 370 -17.55 -17.97 -8.64
C SER A 370 -18.22 -18.18 -7.28
N PRO A 371 -17.58 -18.82 -6.30
CA PRO A 371 -18.20 -19.01 -4.98
C PRO A 371 -18.45 -17.67 -4.27
N MET A 372 -18.18 -16.57 -4.96
CA MET A 372 -18.25 -15.21 -4.46
C MET A 372 -19.13 -14.34 -5.33
N ASP A 373 -19.84 -13.42 -4.67
CA ASP A 373 -20.60 -12.35 -5.32
C ASP A 373 -19.63 -11.42 -6.09
N ASP A 374 -20.07 -10.91 -7.24
CA ASP A 374 -19.37 -9.90 -8.05
C ASP A 374 -18.98 -8.62 -7.27
N SER A 375 -19.53 -8.43 -6.07
CA SER A 375 -19.10 -7.38 -5.14
C SER A 375 -17.79 -7.68 -4.40
N MET A 376 -17.31 -8.92 -4.46
CA MET A 376 -16.09 -9.38 -3.78
C MET A 376 -15.04 -9.86 -4.75
N ALA A 377 -15.46 -10.51 -5.85
CA ALA A 377 -14.56 -11.01 -6.87
C ALA A 377 -15.26 -11.07 -8.24
N LYS A 378 -14.49 -10.79 -9.30
CA LYS A 378 -15.00 -10.79 -10.68
C LYS A 378 -13.93 -11.31 -11.63
N VAL A 379 -14.37 -12.05 -12.66
CA VAL A 379 -13.52 -12.45 -13.79
C VAL A 379 -13.85 -11.58 -14.98
N VAL A 380 -12.82 -11.00 -15.61
CA VAL A 380 -12.95 -10.02 -16.69
C VAL A 380 -12.09 -10.45 -17.87
N HIS A 381 -12.57 -10.26 -19.10
CA HIS A 381 -11.77 -10.52 -20.29
C HIS A 381 -10.57 -9.54 -20.39
N ALA A 382 -9.42 -10.05 -20.78
CA ALA A 382 -8.20 -9.25 -20.93
C ALA A 382 -8.36 -8.08 -21.92
N GLU A 383 -9.22 -8.25 -22.95
CA GLU A 383 -9.57 -7.18 -23.90
C GLU A 383 -10.28 -6.00 -23.22
N GLU A 384 -11.20 -6.26 -22.28
CA GLU A 384 -11.85 -5.22 -21.49
C GLU A 384 -10.83 -4.49 -20.61
N VAL A 385 -9.90 -5.22 -20.00
CA VAL A 385 -8.83 -4.64 -19.18
C VAL A 385 -7.91 -3.76 -20.03
N LEU A 386 -7.55 -4.23 -21.23
CA LEU A 386 -6.75 -3.45 -22.19
C LEU A 386 -7.46 -2.16 -22.62
N ALA A 387 -8.76 -2.25 -22.92
CA ALA A 387 -9.59 -1.08 -23.27
C ALA A 387 -9.67 -0.06 -22.12
N ASN A 388 -9.55 -0.51 -20.88
CA ASN A 388 -9.51 0.32 -19.67
C ASN A 388 -8.10 0.77 -19.28
N ASP A 389 -7.28 1.22 -20.24
CA ASP A 389 -5.89 1.67 -20.03
C ASP A 389 -4.96 0.58 -19.45
N ALA A 390 -5.25 -0.68 -19.73
CA ALA A 390 -4.58 -1.83 -19.10
C ALA A 390 -4.53 -1.72 -17.56
N SER A 391 -5.56 -1.13 -16.95
CA SER A 391 -5.62 -0.95 -15.50
C SER A 391 -5.95 -2.26 -14.82
N LEU A 392 -5.08 -2.70 -13.92
CA LEU A 392 -5.26 -3.86 -13.05
C LEU A 392 -5.85 -3.48 -11.68
N GLN A 393 -6.37 -2.26 -11.53
CA GLN A 393 -6.95 -1.79 -10.27
C GLN A 393 -8.25 -2.54 -9.96
N VAL A 394 -8.27 -3.31 -8.87
CA VAL A 394 -9.39 -4.19 -8.49
C VAL A 394 -10.69 -3.43 -8.35
N SER A 395 -10.70 -2.25 -7.73
CA SER A 395 -11.90 -1.44 -7.53
C SER A 395 -12.59 -0.95 -8.82
N ARG A 396 -11.97 -1.12 -10.00
CA ARG A 396 -12.61 -0.85 -11.29
C ARG A 396 -13.54 -1.98 -11.75
N TYR A 397 -13.30 -3.19 -11.27
CA TYR A 397 -13.99 -4.41 -11.74
C TYR A 397 -14.86 -5.02 -10.65
N VAL A 398 -14.40 -4.98 -9.41
CA VAL A 398 -15.12 -5.48 -8.23
C VAL A 398 -15.83 -4.30 -7.60
N MET A 399 -17.14 -4.25 -7.76
CA MET A 399 -17.98 -3.14 -7.29
C MET A 399 -19.05 -3.67 -6.34
N GLY A 400 -19.22 -3.00 -5.20
CA GLY A 400 -20.34 -3.25 -4.30
C GLY A 400 -21.69 -2.99 -4.99
N SER A 401 -22.78 -3.57 -4.46
CA SER A 401 -24.14 -3.37 -4.98
C SER A 401 -24.49 -1.89 -5.13
N GLU A 402 -24.15 -1.08 -4.13
CA GLU A 402 -24.37 0.37 -4.15
C GLU A 402 -23.61 1.10 -5.28
N GLN A 403 -22.40 0.65 -5.63
CA GLN A 403 -21.62 1.24 -6.72
C GLN A 403 -22.18 0.80 -8.09
N ARG A 404 -22.63 -0.46 -8.19
CA ARG A 404 -23.32 -0.98 -9.40
C ARG A 404 -24.62 -0.22 -9.65
N ASP A 405 -25.43 -0.01 -8.60
CA ASP A 405 -26.68 0.76 -8.69
C ASP A 405 -26.41 2.20 -9.10
N LEU A 406 -25.34 2.82 -8.56
CA LEU A 406 -24.90 4.15 -8.95
C LEU A 406 -24.48 4.19 -10.42
N GLN A 407 -23.70 3.22 -10.88
CA GLN A 407 -23.28 3.15 -12.27
C GLN A 407 -24.47 2.93 -13.21
N ALA A 408 -25.40 2.01 -12.86
CA ALA A 408 -26.61 1.80 -13.63
C ALA A 408 -27.50 3.07 -13.71
N GLN A 409 -27.61 3.83 -12.61
CA GLN A 409 -28.31 5.10 -12.60
C GLN A 409 -27.62 6.14 -13.48
N LEU A 410 -26.27 6.20 -13.45
CA LEU A 410 -25.52 7.12 -14.32
C LEU A 410 -25.60 6.74 -15.80
N GLU A 411 -25.62 5.44 -16.12
CA GLU A 411 -25.78 4.96 -17.49
C GLU A 411 -27.19 5.22 -18.05
N ALA A 412 -28.20 5.26 -17.18
CA ALA A 412 -29.55 5.66 -17.56
C ALA A 412 -29.73 7.17 -17.76
N MET A 413 -28.76 7.99 -17.35
CA MET A 413 -28.76 9.44 -17.48
C MET A 413 -27.88 9.89 -18.64
N SER A 414 -28.20 11.06 -19.22
CA SER A 414 -27.25 11.71 -20.14
C SER A 414 -26.04 12.20 -19.34
N THR A 415 -24.85 11.68 -19.67
CA THR A 415 -23.61 12.02 -19.00
C THR A 415 -22.58 12.61 -19.96
N VAL A 416 -21.72 13.46 -19.43
CA VAL A 416 -20.57 14.07 -20.10
C VAL A 416 -19.33 13.93 -19.21
N THR A 417 -18.13 14.00 -19.78
CA THR A 417 -16.93 14.04 -18.95
C THR A 417 -16.70 15.43 -18.37
N LEU A 418 -16.09 15.51 -17.19
CA LEU A 418 -15.74 16.82 -16.62
C LEU A 418 -14.83 17.63 -17.53
N ASP A 419 -13.93 16.97 -18.29
CA ASP A 419 -13.04 17.65 -19.23
C ASP A 419 -13.77 18.27 -20.42
N GLU A 420 -14.97 17.76 -20.79
CA GLU A 420 -15.79 18.36 -21.86
C GLU A 420 -16.43 19.69 -21.44
N ILE A 421 -16.74 19.87 -20.16
CA ILE A 421 -17.53 21.00 -19.67
C ILE A 421 -16.73 22.01 -18.83
N ALA A 422 -15.58 21.63 -18.28
CA ALA A 422 -14.81 22.48 -17.37
C ALA A 422 -13.32 22.52 -17.66
N ASP A 423 -12.72 23.70 -17.51
CA ASP A 423 -11.29 23.89 -17.38
C ASP A 423 -10.83 23.66 -15.95
N PHE A 424 -9.66 23.05 -15.80
CA PHE A 424 -9.07 22.71 -14.51
C PHE A 424 -7.97 23.69 -14.16
N ILE A 425 -8.27 24.68 -13.32
CA ILE A 425 -7.33 25.73 -12.90
C ILE A 425 -6.54 25.24 -11.70
N GLN A 426 -5.23 25.17 -11.85
CA GLN A 426 -4.31 24.77 -10.80
C GLN A 426 -4.08 25.91 -9.80
N PRO A 427 -3.87 25.63 -8.50
CA PRO A 427 -3.54 26.63 -7.51
C PRO A 427 -2.20 27.31 -7.83
N VAL A 428 -2.00 28.51 -7.28
CA VAL A 428 -0.74 29.26 -7.41
C VAL A 428 0.41 28.42 -6.83
N PRO A 429 1.47 28.11 -7.60
CA PRO A 429 2.61 27.34 -7.12
C PRO A 429 3.34 28.01 -5.94
N ASN A 430 3.99 27.20 -5.10
CA ASN A 430 4.71 27.71 -3.92
C ASN A 430 5.77 28.77 -4.24
N LYS A 431 6.43 28.65 -5.39
CA LYS A 431 7.43 29.63 -5.85
C LYS A 431 6.87 31.04 -6.07
N ASP A 432 5.58 31.14 -6.42
CA ASP A 432 4.89 32.41 -6.68
C ASP A 432 4.15 32.94 -5.42
N ARG A 433 4.20 32.19 -4.30
CA ARG A 433 3.65 32.55 -2.98
C ARG A 433 4.73 33.16 -2.11
N THR A 434 5.13 34.36 -2.46
CA THR A 434 6.20 35.09 -1.79
C THR A 434 5.78 36.52 -1.48
N PRO A 435 6.10 37.05 -0.29
CA PRO A 435 5.87 38.47 0.01
C PRO A 435 6.87 39.41 -0.69
N GLU A 436 7.90 38.86 -1.37
CA GLU A 436 8.98 39.63 -1.97
C GLU A 436 8.69 39.99 -3.42
N GLY A 437 9.04 41.22 -3.78
CA GLY A 437 9.02 41.74 -5.14
C GLY A 437 8.04 42.91 -5.34
N PRO A 438 8.32 43.81 -6.31
CA PRO A 438 7.57 45.04 -6.50
C PRO A 438 6.13 44.85 -7.01
N MET A 439 5.75 43.66 -7.42
CA MET A 439 4.41 43.30 -7.92
C MET A 439 3.73 42.27 -7.01
N ALA A 440 4.13 42.12 -5.77
CA ALA A 440 3.45 41.27 -4.81
C ALA A 440 2.14 41.92 -4.40
N ILE A 441 1.04 41.16 -4.51
CA ILE A 441 -0.32 41.58 -4.12
C ILE A 441 -0.83 40.69 -2.99
N GLU A 442 -1.69 41.25 -2.15
CA GLU A 442 -2.38 40.49 -1.11
C GLU A 442 -3.70 39.94 -1.65
N VAL A 443 -3.92 38.65 -1.43
CA VAL A 443 -5.11 37.93 -1.94
C VAL A 443 -5.68 37.03 -0.83
N HIS A 444 -6.96 36.69 -0.93
CA HIS A 444 -7.60 35.75 -0.03
C HIS A 444 -7.50 34.32 -0.56
N GLU A 445 -7.12 33.38 0.30
CA GLU A 445 -6.96 31.98 -0.05
C GLU A 445 -8.14 31.14 0.43
N VAL A 446 -8.88 30.52 -0.51
CA VAL A 446 -9.97 29.59 -0.23
C VAL A 446 -9.41 28.19 0.05
N GLY A 447 -9.52 27.75 1.29
CA GLY A 447 -9.14 26.40 1.73
C GLY A 447 -10.35 25.50 2.03
N ALA A 448 -10.08 24.29 2.51
CA ALA A 448 -11.14 23.31 2.82
C ALA A 448 -12.07 23.75 3.97
N VAL A 449 -11.62 24.65 4.83
CA VAL A 449 -12.42 25.20 5.95
C VAL A 449 -13.44 26.24 5.47
N ASP A 450 -13.16 26.90 4.34
CA ASP A 450 -13.99 27.96 3.77
C ASP A 450 -15.10 27.41 2.86
N LEU A 451 -15.11 26.09 2.59
CA LEU A 451 -16.13 25.46 1.75
C LEU A 451 -17.34 25.03 2.57
N PRO A 452 -18.46 25.75 2.48
CA PRO A 452 -19.66 25.40 3.22
C PRO A 452 -20.35 24.17 2.59
N PRO A 453 -21.08 23.37 3.38
CA PRO A 453 -21.85 22.25 2.85
C PRO A 453 -23.06 22.69 2.03
N TYR A 454 -23.53 23.93 2.21
CA TYR A 454 -24.69 24.53 1.55
C TYR A 454 -24.38 25.98 1.13
N GLY A 455 -25.08 26.48 0.11
CA GLY A 455 -24.93 27.85 -0.37
C GLY A 455 -23.56 28.13 -1.02
N TYR A 456 -23.12 29.39 -0.91
CA TYR A 456 -21.91 29.90 -1.56
C TYR A 456 -20.73 30.01 -0.59
N ILE A 457 -19.51 30.00 -1.16
CA ILE A 457 -18.27 30.30 -0.42
C ILE A 457 -18.35 31.75 0.06
N ARG A 458 -17.94 31.97 1.33
CA ARG A 458 -17.83 33.30 1.91
C ARG A 458 -16.43 33.85 1.77
N LYS A 459 -16.27 35.14 2.12
CA LYS A 459 -14.96 35.78 2.12
C LYS A 459 -14.02 34.97 3.03
N PRO A 460 -12.92 34.40 2.45
CA PRO A 460 -11.95 33.66 3.24
C PRO A 460 -11.24 34.58 4.24
N GLU A 461 -10.99 34.07 5.45
CA GLU A 461 -10.27 34.83 6.47
C GLU A 461 -8.76 34.87 6.19
N ARG A 462 -8.24 33.84 5.52
CA ARG A 462 -6.82 33.71 5.25
C ARG A 462 -6.37 34.58 4.10
N SER A 463 -5.47 35.54 4.39
CA SER A 463 -4.77 36.33 3.38
C SER A 463 -3.35 35.82 3.18
N ILE A 464 -2.87 35.87 1.94
CA ILE A 464 -1.48 35.56 1.58
C ILE A 464 -0.99 36.56 0.52
N LYS A 465 0.32 36.73 0.44
CA LYS A 465 0.95 37.51 -0.65
C LYS A 465 1.41 36.60 -1.77
N ILE A 466 1.10 36.99 -2.99
CA ILE A 466 1.52 36.29 -4.22
C ILE A 466 2.21 37.26 -5.17
N ASN A 467 3.17 36.74 -5.95
CA ASN A 467 3.86 37.47 -7.00
C ASN A 467 3.70 36.73 -8.33
N LEU A 468 2.93 37.31 -9.25
CA LEU A 468 2.63 36.73 -10.54
C LEU A 468 3.47 37.31 -11.69
N SER A 469 4.52 38.08 -11.39
CA SER A 469 5.38 38.73 -12.38
C SER A 469 6.05 37.78 -13.38
N SER A 470 6.24 36.51 -13.00
CA SER A 470 6.79 35.46 -13.87
C SER A 470 5.80 34.92 -14.90
N ARG A 471 4.51 35.27 -14.82
CA ARG A 471 3.45 34.77 -15.69
C ARG A 471 3.13 35.75 -16.80
N LYS A 472 2.76 35.23 -17.99
CA LYS A 472 2.20 36.06 -19.07
C LYS A 472 0.90 36.70 -18.59
N SER A 473 0.62 37.95 -19.02
CA SER A 473 -0.49 38.78 -18.52
C SER A 473 -1.86 38.08 -18.50
N GLY A 474 -2.22 37.27 -19.52
CA GLY A 474 -3.47 36.51 -19.54
C GLY A 474 -3.47 35.35 -18.50
N ALA A 475 -2.40 34.57 -18.41
CA ALA A 475 -2.29 33.45 -17.50
C ALA A 475 -2.16 33.86 -16.02
N ALA A 476 -1.82 35.12 -15.73
CA ALA A 476 -1.77 35.66 -14.37
C ALA A 476 -3.20 35.85 -13.81
N ASN A 477 -4.17 36.23 -14.64
CA ASN A 477 -5.54 36.41 -14.19
C ASN A 477 -6.35 35.10 -14.07
N ASP A 478 -5.89 34.02 -14.69
CA ASP A 478 -6.64 32.77 -14.69
C ASP A 478 -6.62 32.06 -13.33
N VAL A 479 -5.66 32.36 -12.44
CA VAL A 479 -5.59 31.76 -11.10
C VAL A 479 -6.62 32.31 -10.12
N PHE A 480 -7.21 33.47 -10.41
CA PHE A 480 -8.23 34.08 -9.56
C PHE A 480 -9.57 33.37 -9.76
N LEU A 481 -10.31 33.20 -8.67
CA LEU A 481 -11.66 32.68 -8.70
C LEU A 481 -12.59 33.69 -9.41
N ARG A 482 -13.52 33.16 -10.18
CA ARG A 482 -14.56 33.91 -10.88
C ARG A 482 -15.92 33.46 -10.39
N ALA A 483 -16.95 34.27 -10.64
CA ALA A 483 -18.33 33.91 -10.32
C ALA A 483 -18.69 32.52 -10.86
N PHE A 484 -19.28 31.71 -9.96
CA PHE A 484 -19.77 30.35 -10.24
C PHE A 484 -18.71 29.30 -10.58
N ASP A 485 -17.42 29.61 -10.40
CA ASP A 485 -16.37 28.59 -10.34
C ASP A 485 -16.67 27.58 -9.22
N LEU A 486 -16.30 26.31 -9.41
CA LEU A 486 -16.34 25.32 -8.36
C LEU A 486 -14.94 25.09 -7.78
N VAL A 487 -14.80 25.16 -6.47
CA VAL A 487 -13.57 24.81 -5.76
C VAL A 487 -13.72 23.41 -5.19
N LEU A 488 -12.94 22.47 -5.69
CA LEU A 488 -12.95 21.06 -5.26
C LEU A 488 -11.67 20.73 -4.49
N ILE A 489 -11.80 20.23 -3.27
CA ILE A 489 -10.64 19.75 -2.49
C ILE A 489 -10.21 18.38 -3.01
N ILE A 490 -8.96 18.32 -3.49
CA ILE A 490 -8.37 17.13 -4.11
C ILE A 490 -7.31 16.44 -3.24
N LYS A 491 -6.93 17.02 -2.08
CA LYS A 491 -5.96 16.44 -1.14
C LYS A 491 -6.42 16.66 0.30
N GLY A 492 -6.26 15.66 1.14
CA GLY A 492 -6.66 15.72 2.55
C GLY A 492 -8.17 15.51 2.71
N SER A 493 -8.94 16.54 3.05
CA SER A 493 -10.41 16.48 3.15
C SER A 493 -11.07 16.41 1.77
N THR A 494 -10.71 15.42 0.97
CA THR A 494 -11.15 15.28 -0.43
C THR A 494 -12.66 15.21 -0.58
N GLY A 495 -13.17 15.75 -1.69
CA GLY A 495 -14.60 15.70 -2.04
C GLY A 495 -15.42 16.88 -1.55
N LYS A 496 -14.88 17.76 -0.69
CA LYS A 496 -15.55 19.02 -0.37
C LYS A 496 -15.60 19.93 -1.58
N ILE A 497 -16.77 20.53 -1.83
CA ILE A 497 -17.03 21.39 -2.97
C ILE A 497 -17.62 22.71 -2.50
N GLY A 498 -17.01 23.80 -2.95
CA GLY A 498 -17.53 25.15 -2.77
C GLY A 498 -17.93 25.75 -4.10
N ILE A 499 -18.97 26.56 -4.09
CA ILE A 499 -19.45 27.33 -5.24
C ILE A 499 -19.11 28.80 -4.99
N VAL A 500 -18.38 29.41 -5.93
CA VAL A 500 -17.98 30.81 -5.82
C VAL A 500 -19.20 31.71 -6.03
N PRO A 501 -19.45 32.72 -5.17
CA PRO A 501 -20.60 33.63 -5.32
C PRO A 501 -20.44 34.57 -6.53
N GLU A 502 -21.54 35.19 -6.95
CA GLU A 502 -21.53 36.15 -8.03
C GLU A 502 -20.67 37.40 -7.72
N ASN A 503 -20.72 37.84 -6.46
CA ASN A 503 -20.04 39.05 -5.99
C ASN A 503 -18.58 38.82 -5.57
N VAL A 504 -17.91 37.77 -6.10
CA VAL A 504 -16.47 37.53 -5.87
C VAL A 504 -15.65 38.74 -6.33
N PRO A 505 -14.62 39.18 -5.57
CA PRO A 505 -13.78 40.31 -5.98
C PRO A 505 -13.07 40.03 -7.32
N PRO A 506 -12.83 41.08 -8.14
CA PRO A 506 -12.14 40.92 -9.41
C PRO A 506 -10.67 40.46 -9.22
N PRO A 507 -10.03 39.92 -10.29
CA PRO A 507 -8.61 39.57 -10.25
C PRO A 507 -7.74 40.78 -9.85
N GLY A 508 -6.81 40.54 -8.91
CA GLY A 508 -5.89 41.58 -8.41
C GLY A 508 -5.81 41.59 -6.87
N GLU A 509 -5.52 42.77 -6.33
CA GLU A 509 -5.46 43.00 -4.89
C GLU A 509 -6.82 42.68 -4.23
N GLY A 510 -6.81 41.89 -3.16
CA GLY A 510 -8.04 41.43 -2.49
C GLY A 510 -8.81 40.35 -3.23
N GLY A 511 -8.38 39.92 -4.42
CA GLY A 511 -8.99 38.82 -5.17
C GLY A 511 -8.87 37.47 -4.46
N TRP A 512 -9.68 36.51 -4.86
CA TRP A 512 -9.68 35.18 -4.26
C TRP A 512 -8.92 34.18 -5.13
N ILE A 513 -8.18 33.27 -4.49
CA ILE A 513 -7.47 32.17 -5.14
C ILE A 513 -7.73 30.84 -4.41
N ALA A 514 -7.57 29.73 -5.10
CA ALA A 514 -7.69 28.41 -4.48
C ALA A 514 -6.42 28.01 -3.69
N GLY A 515 -6.61 27.34 -2.56
CA GLY A 515 -5.55 26.76 -1.75
C GLY A 515 -4.87 25.56 -2.41
N GLN A 516 -3.69 25.18 -1.92
CA GLN A 516 -2.81 24.14 -2.50
C GLN A 516 -3.46 22.73 -2.55
N SER A 517 -4.47 22.48 -1.72
CA SER A 517 -5.20 21.22 -1.67
C SER A 517 -6.41 21.17 -2.60
N ALA A 518 -6.71 22.26 -3.32
CA ALA A 518 -7.88 22.41 -4.16
C ALA A 518 -7.52 22.45 -5.63
N ILE A 519 -8.52 22.19 -6.48
CA ILE A 519 -8.54 22.52 -7.89
C ILE A 519 -9.81 23.32 -8.20
N VAL A 520 -9.73 24.25 -9.15
CA VAL A 520 -10.90 25.00 -9.58
C VAL A 520 -11.42 24.43 -10.90
N LEU A 521 -12.71 24.18 -10.94
CA LEU A 521 -13.42 23.84 -12.17
C LEU A 521 -14.13 25.10 -12.66
N ARG A 522 -13.78 25.55 -13.86
CA ARG A 522 -14.35 26.71 -14.53
C ARG A 522 -15.09 26.29 -15.79
N SER A 523 -16.27 26.80 -16.02
CA SER A 523 -17.02 26.47 -17.24
C SER A 523 -16.23 26.83 -18.50
N LYS A 524 -16.22 25.92 -19.48
CA LYS A 524 -15.70 26.16 -20.82
C LYS A 524 -16.66 27.00 -21.68
N ASP A 525 -17.96 26.97 -21.35
CA ASP A 525 -18.99 27.74 -22.02
C ASP A 525 -19.31 28.98 -21.18
N PRO A 526 -19.03 30.21 -21.67
CA PRO A 526 -19.32 31.44 -20.93
C PRO A 526 -20.82 31.65 -20.62
N ASN A 527 -21.71 31.00 -21.39
CA ASN A 527 -23.15 31.11 -21.21
C ASN A 527 -23.74 30.05 -20.27
N ARG A 528 -22.91 29.14 -19.77
CA ARG A 528 -23.31 28.05 -18.83
C ARG A 528 -22.44 28.09 -17.60
N ASP A 529 -23.04 28.23 -16.45
CA ASP A 529 -22.32 28.09 -15.18
C ASP A 529 -22.35 26.68 -14.66
N LEU A 530 -21.53 26.41 -13.64
CA LEU A 530 -21.39 25.08 -13.06
C LEU A 530 -22.17 24.91 -11.73
N ARG A 531 -23.08 25.80 -11.36
CA ARG A 531 -23.85 25.74 -10.12
C ARG A 531 -24.61 24.42 -9.98
N GLY A 532 -25.30 23.99 -11.05
CA GLY A 532 -25.99 22.70 -11.07
C GLY A 532 -25.06 21.51 -10.86
N LEU A 533 -23.88 21.52 -11.48
CA LEU A 533 -22.85 20.51 -11.25
C LEU A 533 -22.37 20.53 -9.80
N GLY A 534 -22.16 21.72 -9.22
CA GLY A 534 -21.72 21.89 -7.85
C GLY A 534 -22.70 21.27 -6.85
N LEU A 535 -24.00 21.56 -7.00
CA LEU A 535 -25.07 20.97 -6.20
C LEU A 535 -25.14 19.45 -6.37
N TRP A 536 -25.08 18.98 -7.62
CA TRP A 536 -25.11 17.54 -7.88
C TRP A 536 -23.91 16.81 -7.24
N LEU A 537 -22.71 17.36 -7.38
CA LEU A 537 -21.52 16.79 -6.76
C LEU A 537 -21.58 16.81 -5.21
N ARG A 538 -22.28 17.77 -4.61
CA ARG A 538 -22.57 17.81 -3.15
C ARG A 538 -23.61 16.76 -2.72
N SER A 539 -24.45 16.28 -3.63
CA SER A 539 -25.48 15.29 -3.35
C SER A 539 -24.86 13.95 -2.93
N LYS A 540 -25.68 13.09 -2.28
CA LYS A 540 -25.24 11.73 -1.93
C LYS A 540 -24.72 10.94 -3.14
N MET A 541 -25.33 11.11 -4.31
CA MET A 541 -24.91 10.45 -5.55
C MET A 541 -23.56 10.98 -6.04
N GLY A 542 -23.41 12.30 -6.10
CA GLY A 542 -22.16 12.94 -6.50
C GLY A 542 -21.00 12.60 -5.56
N GLN A 543 -21.24 12.57 -4.24
CA GLN A 543 -20.23 12.18 -3.26
C GLN A 543 -19.83 10.70 -3.41
N LYS A 544 -20.77 9.77 -3.62
CA LYS A 544 -20.46 8.36 -3.93
C LYS A 544 -19.62 8.23 -5.21
N LEU A 545 -19.92 9.03 -6.22
CA LEU A 545 -19.13 9.05 -7.47
C LEU A 545 -17.71 9.56 -7.21
N LEU A 546 -17.52 10.62 -6.46
CA LEU A 546 -16.20 11.12 -6.07
C LEU A 546 -15.45 10.09 -5.21
N ASP A 547 -16.14 9.41 -4.29
CA ASP A 547 -15.55 8.36 -3.46
C ASP A 547 -15.03 7.18 -4.30
N SER A 548 -15.70 6.84 -5.41
CA SER A 548 -15.28 5.76 -6.31
C SER A 548 -13.94 6.01 -7.00
N ILE A 549 -13.52 7.27 -7.13
CA ILE A 549 -12.25 7.67 -7.75
C ILE A 549 -11.19 8.10 -6.74
N ARG A 550 -11.51 8.04 -5.45
CA ARG A 550 -10.61 8.41 -4.36
C ARG A 550 -9.46 7.42 -4.27
N SER A 551 -8.25 7.91 -4.11
CA SER A 551 -7.03 7.11 -3.98
C SER A 551 -6.18 7.61 -2.80
N GLY A 552 -5.27 6.75 -2.31
CA GLY A 552 -4.34 7.09 -1.23
C GLY A 552 -4.80 6.59 0.15
N ALA A 553 -3.96 5.76 0.82
CA ALA A 553 -4.28 5.18 2.12
C ALA A 553 -3.96 6.11 3.30
N ALA A 554 -2.86 6.87 3.23
CA ALA A 554 -2.44 7.78 4.30
C ALA A 554 -2.98 9.21 4.09
N ILE A 555 -2.96 9.69 2.85
CA ILE A 555 -3.54 10.98 2.46
C ILE A 555 -4.45 10.71 1.27
N GLN A 556 -5.74 10.87 1.48
CA GLN A 556 -6.74 10.74 0.42
C GLN A 556 -6.53 11.82 -0.64
N MET A 557 -6.59 11.43 -1.92
CA MET A 557 -6.40 12.36 -3.02
C MET A 557 -7.19 11.95 -4.28
N PHE A 558 -7.53 12.95 -5.11
CA PHE A 558 -7.99 12.75 -6.47
C PHE A 558 -6.87 13.06 -7.47
N SER A 559 -6.65 12.18 -8.42
CA SER A 559 -5.82 12.48 -9.59
C SER A 559 -6.57 13.41 -10.53
N VAL A 560 -5.93 14.50 -10.99
CA VAL A 560 -6.53 15.41 -11.95
C VAL A 560 -6.87 14.71 -13.28
N SER A 561 -6.06 13.74 -13.70
CA SER A 561 -6.32 12.93 -14.89
C SER A 561 -7.56 12.05 -14.75
N THR A 562 -7.83 11.53 -13.56
CA THR A 562 -9.03 10.74 -13.27
C THR A 562 -10.26 11.65 -13.19
N LEU A 563 -10.15 12.82 -12.54
CA LEU A 563 -11.22 13.81 -12.50
C LEU A 563 -11.63 14.28 -13.89
N ARG A 564 -10.68 14.54 -14.80
CA ARG A 564 -10.99 14.93 -16.19
C ARG A 564 -11.89 13.92 -16.91
N ARG A 565 -11.64 12.63 -16.68
CA ARG A 565 -12.41 11.53 -17.29
C ARG A 565 -13.67 11.13 -16.53
N LEU A 566 -13.94 11.75 -15.38
CA LEU A 566 -15.11 11.45 -14.58
C LEU A 566 -16.38 11.80 -15.35
N LYS A 567 -17.27 10.82 -15.53
CA LYS A 567 -18.58 11.04 -16.13
C LYS A 567 -19.52 11.65 -15.08
N VAL A 568 -20.09 12.79 -15.40
CA VAL A 568 -21.05 13.52 -14.59
C VAL A 568 -22.34 13.75 -15.37
N ILE A 569 -23.43 14.07 -14.69
CA ILE A 569 -24.68 14.37 -15.38
C ILE A 569 -24.51 15.57 -16.33
N ALA A 570 -25.07 15.46 -17.53
CA ALA A 570 -25.11 16.57 -18.47
C ALA A 570 -25.96 17.70 -17.88
N GLN A 571 -25.43 18.92 -17.92
CA GLN A 571 -26.11 20.11 -17.43
C GLN A 571 -27.13 20.57 -18.48
N THR A 572 -28.39 20.23 -18.28
CA THR A 572 -29.51 20.77 -19.10
C THR A 572 -29.90 22.14 -18.58
N GLU A 573 -30.57 22.94 -19.43
CA GLU A 573 -31.07 24.26 -19.06
C GLU A 573 -32.01 24.19 -17.85
N PHE A 574 -32.91 23.22 -17.82
CA PHE A 574 -33.78 22.94 -16.66
C PHE A 574 -33.01 22.68 -15.36
N LEU A 575 -31.91 21.88 -15.39
CA LEU A 575 -31.08 21.62 -14.22
C LEU A 575 -30.34 22.89 -13.78
N ALA A 576 -29.90 23.71 -14.70
CA ALA A 576 -29.22 24.96 -14.38
C ALA A 576 -30.17 25.97 -13.70
N GLU A 577 -31.37 26.16 -14.22
CA GLU A 577 -32.40 27.04 -13.62
C GLU A 577 -32.80 26.54 -12.22
N THR A 578 -33.14 25.26 -12.09
CA THR A 578 -33.52 24.68 -10.78
C THR A 578 -32.41 24.81 -9.75
N ALA A 579 -31.15 24.70 -10.20
CA ALA A 579 -29.99 24.82 -9.30
C ALA A 579 -29.84 26.24 -8.73
N VAL A 580 -30.18 27.26 -9.50
CA VAL A 580 -30.15 28.64 -9.02
C VAL A 580 -31.14 28.82 -7.87
N ASP A 581 -32.39 28.40 -8.04
CA ASP A 581 -33.42 28.52 -7.03
C ASP A 581 -33.06 27.77 -5.73
N VAL A 582 -32.49 26.57 -5.86
CA VAL A 582 -32.05 25.77 -4.71
C VAL A 582 -30.91 26.46 -3.97
N LEU A 583 -29.90 26.95 -4.69
CA LEU A 583 -28.74 27.63 -4.08
C LEU A 583 -29.12 28.94 -3.39
N GLU A 584 -30.01 29.73 -4.01
CA GLU A 584 -30.52 30.96 -3.41
C GLU A 584 -31.22 30.66 -2.09
N ARG A 585 -32.05 29.64 -2.06
CA ARG A 585 -32.73 29.19 -0.84
C ARG A 585 -31.79 28.63 0.21
N GLU A 586 -30.77 27.83 -0.18
CA GLU A 586 -29.72 27.38 0.73
C GLU A 586 -28.96 28.57 1.33
N TYR A 587 -28.66 29.58 0.51
CA TYR A 587 -27.94 30.76 0.95
C TYR A 587 -28.76 31.63 1.92
N GLU A 588 -30.05 31.83 1.66
CA GLU A 588 -30.95 32.52 2.56
C GLU A 588 -31.04 31.84 3.94
N LEU A 589 -31.19 30.50 3.95
CA LEU A 589 -31.21 29.71 5.19
C LEU A 589 -29.87 29.79 5.93
N GLN A 590 -28.77 29.79 5.21
CA GLN A 590 -27.45 29.94 5.75
C GLN A 590 -27.28 31.30 6.47
N LEU A 591 -27.73 32.38 5.87
CA LEU A 591 -27.73 33.72 6.48
C LEU A 591 -28.59 33.77 7.75
N GLN A 592 -29.75 33.11 7.74
CA GLN A 592 -30.62 33.02 8.94
C GLN A 592 -29.94 32.26 10.07
N ILE A 593 -29.32 31.12 9.78
CA ILE A 593 -28.59 30.33 10.80
C ILE A 593 -27.48 31.16 11.46
N GLU A 594 -26.74 31.94 10.65
CA GLU A 594 -25.67 32.79 11.18
C GLU A 594 -26.19 33.96 11.99
N GLY A 595 -27.28 34.57 11.56
CA GLY A 595 -27.96 35.57 12.39
C GLY A 595 -28.32 35.01 13.77
N LEU A 596 -28.93 33.81 13.78
CA LEU A 596 -29.26 33.14 15.04
C LEU A 596 -28.02 32.75 15.87
N GLN A 597 -26.92 32.38 15.27
CA GLN A 597 -25.65 32.08 15.95
C GLN A 597 -25.04 33.36 16.59
N ILE A 598 -25.10 34.49 15.89
CA ILE A 598 -24.65 35.78 16.39
C ILE A 598 -25.54 36.19 17.58
N ASP A 599 -26.87 36.07 17.46
CA ASP A 599 -27.80 36.36 18.52
C ASP A 599 -27.55 35.48 19.75
N GLN A 600 -27.31 34.17 19.54
CA GLN A 600 -26.96 33.23 20.61
C GLN A 600 -25.66 33.60 21.32
N ALA A 601 -24.64 34.05 20.57
CA ALA A 601 -23.39 34.50 21.15
C ALA A 601 -23.55 35.78 21.96
N SER A 602 -24.35 36.76 21.47
CA SER A 602 -24.61 38.02 22.18
C SER A 602 -25.34 37.79 23.51
N ILE A 603 -26.32 36.90 23.54
CA ILE A 603 -27.04 36.55 24.81
C ILE A 603 -26.06 36.02 25.86
N SER A 604 -25.08 35.21 25.45
CA SER A 604 -24.05 34.68 26.36
C SER A 604 -23.11 35.79 26.87
N GLU A 605 -22.71 36.70 26.03
CA GLU A 605 -21.83 37.84 26.38
C GLU A 605 -22.56 38.83 27.31
N ASP A 606 -23.82 39.18 27.01
CA ASP A 606 -24.63 40.07 27.80
C ASP A 606 -24.85 39.50 29.21
N TYR A 607 -25.12 38.20 29.32
CA TYR A 607 -25.29 37.52 30.62
C TYR A 607 -24.00 37.63 31.47
N TRP A 608 -22.83 37.42 30.90
CA TRP A 608 -21.58 37.56 31.61
C TRP A 608 -21.25 39.02 31.95
N ALA A 609 -21.58 39.96 31.07
CA ALA A 609 -21.41 41.39 31.34
C ALA A 609 -22.29 41.84 32.53
N GLU A 610 -23.55 41.38 32.66
CA GLU A 610 -24.42 41.64 33.80
C GLU A 610 -23.86 41.05 35.11
N ILE A 611 -23.36 39.80 35.07
CA ILE A 611 -22.76 39.15 36.25
C ILE A 611 -21.50 39.91 36.71
N PHE A 612 -20.60 40.26 35.80
CA PHE A 612 -19.40 41.03 36.16
C PHE A 612 -19.72 42.41 36.68
N SER A 613 -20.75 43.08 36.15
CA SER A 613 -21.25 44.35 36.67
C SER A 613 -21.81 44.21 38.08
N ALA A 614 -22.56 43.15 38.36
CA ALA A 614 -23.13 42.89 39.67
C ALA A 614 -22.05 42.52 40.71
N LEU A 615 -21.04 41.75 40.33
CA LEU A 615 -19.89 41.39 41.19
C LEU A 615 -18.96 42.60 41.47
N GLY A 616 -18.83 43.51 40.50
CA GLY A 616 -18.01 44.72 40.64
C GLY A 616 -18.65 45.80 41.51
N GLN A 617 -19.96 45.75 41.78
CA GLN A 617 -20.68 46.66 42.70
C GLN A 617 -20.73 46.17 44.15
N SER A 618 -20.19 44.98 44.43
CA SER A 618 -20.20 44.37 45.77
C SER A 618 -18.92 44.62 46.59
N HIS A 619 -18.11 45.61 46.22
CA HIS A 619 -16.89 46.03 46.96
C HIS A 619 -16.93 47.51 47.35
#